data_7fc1b194ecc2ae43752eaf241c818115
#
_entry.id   7fc1b194ecc2ae43752eaf241c818115
#
_cell.length_a   1.000
_cell.length_b   1.000
_cell.length_c   1.000
_cell.angle_alpha   90.00
_cell.angle_beta   90.00
_cell.angle_gamma   90.00
#
_symmetry.space_group_name_H-M   'P 1'
#
loop_
_entity.id
_entity.type
_entity.pdbx_description
1 polymer ?
#
loop_
_entity_poly.entity_id
_entity_poly.type
_entity_poly.pdbx_seq_one_letter_code
_entity_poly.pdbx_strand_id
1 'polypeptide(L)'
;MKRYELSYAQWEKIAQLLPGKAGDPGRRGLDNQLFVNACLWILRSGAHWRDLPERYGKWKTVHRRFSRWCHAGIWERVFETLTSDRDNQYLMIDSTIVRAHQQAATGKGGPRNQALGRSRGGLTTKIHMLADTFGRPLRFIITTGQASDITQAQALLAGQTGDAVLADKAYDSNALRALIAEMKAEAVIPSKKNRKICIPHDIAAYKQRNQIERCFNRLKHFRRFATRYDRRTVHFSGFTYLAAAMIWMR
;
A
#
# COMPACT_ATOMS: atom_id res chain seq x y z
N MET A 1 -20.69 16.41 7.63
CA MET A 1 -19.34 15.87 7.38
C MET A 1 -18.84 16.43 6.05
N LYS A 2 -17.66 17.02 6.03
CA LYS A 2 -17.10 17.56 4.79
C LYS A 2 -16.53 16.41 3.94
N ARG A 3 -16.65 16.55 2.62
CA ARG A 3 -16.18 15.53 1.67
C ARG A 3 -14.71 15.20 1.93
N TYR A 4 -14.38 13.89 2.01
CA TYR A 4 -13.04 13.32 2.23
C TYR A 4 -12.51 13.38 3.68
N GLU A 5 -13.26 13.87 4.64
CA GLU A 5 -12.86 13.85 6.04
C GLU A 5 -13.25 12.52 6.72
N LEU A 6 -12.52 12.17 7.78
CA LEU A 6 -12.81 11.00 8.61
C LEU A 6 -14.17 11.17 9.31
N SER A 7 -14.94 10.09 9.37
CA SER A 7 -16.05 10.00 10.30
C SER A 7 -15.52 9.93 11.74
N TYR A 8 -16.40 10.16 12.73
CA TYR A 8 -16.05 10.04 14.13
C TYR A 8 -15.53 8.62 14.46
N ALA A 9 -16.23 7.58 14.00
CA ALA A 9 -15.84 6.20 14.21
C ALA A 9 -14.48 5.85 13.56
N GLN A 10 -14.18 6.41 12.39
CA GLN A 10 -12.85 6.24 11.77
C GLN A 10 -11.76 6.96 12.55
N TRP A 11 -12.06 8.14 13.07
CA TRP A 11 -11.12 8.90 13.88
C TRP A 11 -10.77 8.17 15.18
N GLU A 12 -11.75 7.64 15.89
CA GLU A 12 -11.53 6.88 17.12
C GLU A 12 -10.57 5.70 16.94
N LYS A 13 -10.65 4.99 15.80
CA LYS A 13 -9.76 3.86 15.51
C LYS A 13 -8.28 4.25 15.44
N ILE A 14 -7.94 5.49 15.08
CA ILE A 14 -6.55 5.89 14.86
C ILE A 14 -6.06 6.98 15.82
N ALA A 15 -6.94 7.67 16.53
CA ALA A 15 -6.59 8.83 17.34
C ALA A 15 -5.46 8.52 18.35
N GLN A 16 -5.55 7.36 19.00
CA GLN A 16 -4.57 6.92 20.01
C GLN A 16 -3.24 6.42 19.40
N LEU A 17 -3.21 6.09 18.12
CA LEU A 17 -2.00 5.62 17.43
C LEU A 17 -1.11 6.77 16.96
N LEU A 18 -1.66 7.99 16.92
CA LEU A 18 -0.99 9.16 16.35
C LEU A 18 -0.16 9.90 17.42
N PRO A 19 1.07 10.35 17.08
CA PRO A 19 1.92 11.08 18.01
C PRO A 19 1.47 12.53 18.17
N GLY A 20 1.88 13.14 19.31
CA GLY A 20 1.63 14.55 19.62
C GLY A 20 0.40 14.77 20.52
N LYS A 21 -0.10 13.72 21.16
CA LYS A 21 -1.12 13.80 22.22
C LYS A 21 -0.51 14.13 23.58
N ALA A 22 -1.35 14.33 24.58
CA ALA A 22 -0.90 14.54 25.95
C ALA A 22 -0.10 13.31 26.44
N GLY A 23 1.07 13.56 27.03
CA GLY A 23 2.00 12.51 27.50
C GLY A 23 3.03 12.07 26.47
N ASP A 24 2.88 12.38 25.19
CA ASP A 24 3.90 12.08 24.18
C ASP A 24 5.11 13.02 24.33
N PRO A 25 6.35 12.54 24.11
CA PRO A 25 7.52 13.40 24.11
C PRO A 25 7.48 14.44 22.99
N GLY A 26 7.95 15.66 23.29
CA GLY A 26 8.05 16.75 22.32
C GLY A 26 6.83 17.68 22.29
N ARG A 27 6.74 18.48 21.23
CA ARG A 27 5.66 19.47 21.08
C ARG A 27 4.34 18.81 20.75
N ARG A 28 3.29 19.14 21.51
CA ARG A 28 1.90 18.70 21.21
C ARG A 28 1.46 19.11 19.80
N GLY A 29 0.79 18.20 19.11
CA GLY A 29 0.07 18.51 17.88
C GLY A 29 -1.18 19.33 18.21
N LEU A 30 -1.38 20.45 17.53
CA LEU A 30 -2.54 21.30 17.76
C LEU A 30 -3.85 20.55 17.49
N ASP A 31 -3.95 19.89 16.33
CA ASP A 31 -5.12 19.13 15.90
C ASP A 31 -4.67 18.01 14.97
N ASN A 32 -4.67 16.78 15.47
CA ASN A 32 -4.30 15.60 14.70
C ASN A 32 -5.37 15.22 13.68
N GLN A 33 -6.65 15.39 14.02
CA GLN A 33 -7.75 15.05 13.13
C GLN A 33 -7.78 15.97 11.90
N LEU A 34 -7.64 17.27 12.12
CA LEU A 34 -7.55 18.25 11.03
C LEU A 34 -6.35 17.95 10.12
N PHE A 35 -5.20 17.61 10.71
CA PHE A 35 -4.00 17.26 9.94
C PHE A 35 -4.20 15.99 9.11
N VAL A 36 -4.80 14.93 9.65
CA VAL A 36 -5.09 13.69 8.90
C VAL A 36 -6.09 13.98 7.79
N ASN A 37 -7.14 14.77 8.06
CA ASN A 37 -8.11 15.19 7.05
C ASN A 37 -7.46 15.99 5.91
N ALA A 38 -6.49 16.85 6.21
CA ALA A 38 -5.69 17.55 5.20
C ALA A 38 -4.90 16.56 4.31
N CYS A 39 -4.25 15.55 4.92
CA CYS A 39 -3.54 14.52 4.17
C CYS A 39 -4.50 13.68 3.31
N LEU A 40 -5.67 13.34 3.82
CA LEU A 40 -6.72 12.62 3.08
C LEU A 40 -7.26 13.44 1.92
N TRP A 41 -7.43 14.75 2.10
CA TRP A 41 -7.85 15.63 1.01
C TRP A 41 -6.84 15.62 -0.14
N ILE A 42 -5.53 15.75 0.16
CA ILE A 42 -4.45 15.65 -0.82
C ILE A 42 -4.42 14.25 -1.49
N LEU A 43 -4.56 13.18 -0.70
CA LEU A 43 -4.57 11.80 -1.20
C LEU A 43 -5.74 11.56 -2.17
N ARG A 44 -6.93 12.01 -1.81
CA ARG A 44 -8.16 11.82 -2.59
C ARG A 44 -8.23 12.68 -3.84
N SER A 45 -7.86 13.97 -3.73
CA SER A 45 -7.93 14.92 -4.84
C SER A 45 -6.80 14.75 -5.84
N GLY A 46 -5.62 14.28 -5.40
CA GLY A 46 -4.38 14.28 -6.19
C GLY A 46 -3.79 15.68 -6.40
N ALA A 47 -4.34 16.70 -5.76
CA ALA A 47 -3.95 18.10 -5.93
C ALA A 47 -2.52 18.39 -5.45
N HIS A 48 -1.96 19.51 -5.88
CA HIS A 48 -0.70 20.01 -5.34
C HIS A 48 -0.87 20.43 -3.87
N TRP A 49 0.19 20.30 -3.08
CA TRP A 49 0.16 20.76 -1.68
C TRP A 49 -0.20 22.24 -1.54
N ARG A 50 0.15 23.06 -2.53
CA ARG A 50 -0.16 24.50 -2.54
C ARG A 50 -1.65 24.79 -2.64
N ASP A 51 -2.42 23.85 -3.21
CA ASP A 51 -3.86 23.95 -3.42
C ASP A 51 -4.66 23.43 -2.21
N LEU A 52 -3.97 23.10 -1.11
CA LEU A 52 -4.62 22.67 0.12
C LEU A 52 -5.55 23.78 0.63
N PRO A 53 -6.87 23.49 0.84
CA PRO A 53 -7.81 24.48 1.34
C PRO A 53 -7.37 25.07 2.69
N GLU A 54 -7.56 26.39 2.84
CA GLU A 54 -7.13 27.16 4.02
C GLU A 54 -7.70 26.63 5.35
N ARG A 55 -8.88 26.00 5.31
CA ARG A 55 -9.49 25.36 6.48
C ARG A 55 -8.63 24.28 7.12
N TYR A 56 -7.68 23.69 6.39
CA TYR A 56 -6.71 22.71 6.90
C TYR A 56 -5.41 23.36 7.39
N GLY A 57 -5.33 24.70 7.34
CA GLY A 57 -4.16 25.47 7.74
C GLY A 57 -3.12 25.64 6.63
N LYS A 58 -1.99 26.23 6.98
CA LYS A 58 -0.93 26.56 6.03
C LYS A 58 -0.34 25.29 5.41
N TRP A 59 -0.43 25.14 4.08
CA TRP A 59 0.04 23.96 3.35
C TRP A 59 1.50 23.57 3.66
N LYS A 60 2.41 24.56 3.84
CA LYS A 60 3.81 24.30 4.19
C LYS A 60 3.95 23.58 5.53
N THR A 61 3.13 23.95 6.51
CA THR A 61 3.13 23.31 7.84
C THR A 61 2.62 21.88 7.76
N VAL A 62 1.51 21.67 7.04
CA VAL A 62 0.92 20.34 6.84
C VAL A 62 1.90 19.43 6.09
N HIS A 63 2.47 19.90 4.97
CA HIS A 63 3.45 19.12 4.20
C HIS A 63 4.71 18.77 5.01
N ARG A 64 5.26 19.69 5.80
CA ARG A 64 6.43 19.43 6.66
C ARG A 64 6.11 18.35 7.69
N ARG A 65 4.91 18.40 8.29
CA ARG A 65 4.47 17.39 9.25
C ARG A 65 4.26 16.03 8.57
N PHE A 66 3.59 15.99 7.42
CA PHE A 66 3.43 14.78 6.62
C PHE A 66 4.79 14.16 6.29
N SER A 67 5.74 14.96 5.80
CA SER A 67 7.10 14.49 5.49
C SER A 67 7.79 13.89 6.72
N ARG A 68 7.74 14.53 7.87
CA ARG A 68 8.31 13.99 9.12
C ARG A 68 7.66 12.65 9.50
N TRP A 69 6.34 12.55 9.39
CA TRP A 69 5.61 11.33 9.72
C TRP A 69 5.94 10.18 8.76
N CYS A 70 6.15 10.49 7.47
CA CYS A 70 6.63 9.50 6.50
C CYS A 70 8.01 8.96 6.88
N HIS A 71 8.99 9.83 7.17
CA HIS A 71 10.34 9.41 7.55
C HIS A 71 10.39 8.69 8.89
N ALA A 72 9.50 9.02 9.82
CA ALA A 72 9.38 8.35 11.12
C ALA A 72 8.55 7.06 11.07
N GLY A 73 8.04 6.63 9.91
CA GLY A 73 7.23 5.41 9.75
C GLY A 73 5.87 5.45 10.47
N ILE A 74 5.34 6.64 10.77
CA ILE A 74 4.07 6.75 11.53
C ILE A 74 2.90 6.12 10.77
N TRP A 75 2.78 6.40 9.46
CA TRP A 75 1.70 5.88 8.64
C TRP A 75 1.74 4.35 8.52
N GLU A 76 2.93 3.78 8.46
CA GLU A 76 3.15 2.33 8.43
C GLU A 76 2.70 1.70 9.75
N ARG A 77 3.17 2.21 10.90
CA ARG A 77 2.74 1.71 12.23
C ARG A 77 1.23 1.81 12.46
N VAL A 78 0.60 2.92 12.05
CA VAL A 78 -0.87 3.05 12.12
C VAL A 78 -1.54 1.97 11.28
N PHE A 79 -1.06 1.75 10.06
CA PHE A 79 -1.58 0.71 9.19
C PHE A 79 -1.39 -0.70 9.80
N GLU A 80 -0.19 -1.04 10.27
CA GLU A 80 0.12 -2.32 10.89
C GLU A 80 -0.77 -2.61 12.11
N THR A 81 -1.03 -1.60 12.95
CA THR A 81 -1.94 -1.78 14.09
C THR A 81 -3.36 -2.09 13.63
N LEU A 82 -3.83 -1.47 12.56
CA LEU A 82 -5.16 -1.75 12.00
C LEU A 82 -5.27 -3.14 11.37
N THR A 83 -4.13 -3.77 10.98
CA THR A 83 -4.13 -5.12 10.39
C THR A 83 -4.15 -6.24 11.42
N SER A 84 -4.24 -5.94 12.71
CA SER A 84 -4.28 -6.96 13.78
C SER A 84 -5.48 -7.90 13.68
N ASP A 85 -6.61 -7.41 13.18
CA ASP A 85 -7.86 -8.16 12.95
C ASP A 85 -7.92 -8.73 11.51
N ARG A 86 -6.81 -9.34 11.07
CA ARG A 86 -6.71 -9.95 9.76
C ARG A 86 -7.23 -11.39 9.76
N ASP A 87 -7.86 -11.79 8.65
CA ASP A 87 -8.20 -13.18 8.35
C ASP A 87 -7.20 -13.73 7.33
N ASN A 88 -6.38 -14.65 7.77
CA ASN A 88 -5.31 -15.24 6.98
C ASN A 88 -5.64 -16.65 6.44
N GLN A 89 -6.90 -17.05 6.36
CA GLN A 89 -7.25 -18.30 5.68
C GLN A 89 -6.63 -18.29 4.28
N TYR A 90 -6.80 -17.21 3.55
CA TYR A 90 -6.13 -17.00 2.26
C TYR A 90 -5.21 -15.78 2.32
N LEU A 91 -3.97 -15.96 1.90
CA LEU A 91 -3.02 -14.90 1.62
C LEU A 91 -2.99 -14.67 0.11
N MET A 92 -3.26 -13.46 -0.34
CA MET A 92 -3.25 -13.13 -1.76
C MET A 92 -2.08 -12.21 -2.08
N ILE A 93 -1.30 -12.55 -3.11
CA ILE A 93 -0.23 -11.69 -3.61
C ILE A 93 -0.50 -11.27 -5.04
N ASP A 94 -0.31 -9.98 -5.31
CA ASP A 94 -0.43 -9.41 -6.65
C ASP A 94 0.33 -8.08 -6.73
N SER A 95 0.44 -7.51 -7.91
CA SER A 95 1.08 -6.22 -8.12
C SER A 95 0.27 -5.31 -9.04
N THR A 96 0.50 -4.03 -8.91
CA THR A 96 -0.05 -3.04 -9.84
C THR A 96 0.99 -2.01 -10.24
N ILE A 97 0.98 -1.62 -11.52
CA ILE A 97 1.80 -0.54 -12.02
C ILE A 97 1.06 0.79 -11.84
N VAL A 98 1.77 1.77 -11.32
CA VAL A 98 1.30 3.14 -11.16
C VAL A 98 2.14 4.05 -12.05
N ARG A 99 1.47 4.84 -12.91
CA ARG A 99 2.14 5.88 -13.68
C ARG A 99 2.70 6.96 -12.76
N ALA A 100 3.92 7.39 -13.04
CA ALA A 100 4.53 8.50 -12.34
C ALA A 100 4.47 9.75 -13.22
N HIS A 101 3.98 10.84 -12.65
CA HIS A 101 4.02 12.14 -13.31
C HIS A 101 5.49 12.58 -13.47
N GLN A 102 5.80 13.34 -14.52
CA GLN A 102 7.17 13.80 -14.82
C GLN A 102 7.86 14.47 -13.62
N GLN A 103 7.12 15.22 -12.80
CA GLN A 103 7.69 15.85 -11.60
C GLN A 103 8.22 14.82 -10.57
N ALA A 104 7.74 13.58 -10.56
CA ALA A 104 8.25 12.56 -9.65
C ALA A 104 9.71 12.18 -9.96
N ALA A 105 10.16 12.36 -11.21
CA ALA A 105 11.53 12.08 -11.62
C ALA A 105 12.56 13.07 -11.08
N THR A 106 12.14 14.23 -10.59
CA THR A 106 13.03 15.30 -10.09
C THR A 106 13.42 15.12 -8.62
N GLY A 107 13.28 13.91 -8.07
CA GLY A 107 13.65 13.57 -6.69
C GLY A 107 15.17 13.56 -6.48
N LYS A 108 15.61 14.03 -5.29
CA LYS A 108 17.03 13.97 -4.90
C LYS A 108 17.50 12.51 -4.91
N GLY A 109 18.67 12.24 -5.49
CA GLY A 109 19.24 10.90 -5.63
C GLY A 109 18.87 10.19 -6.93
N GLY A 110 18.09 10.82 -7.80
CA GLY A 110 17.71 10.31 -9.11
C GLY A 110 16.58 9.25 -9.09
N PRO A 111 16.06 8.88 -10.26
CA PRO A 111 14.89 8.01 -10.38
C PRO A 111 15.10 6.61 -9.78
N ARG A 112 16.26 5.99 -9.94
CA ARG A 112 16.54 4.63 -9.47
C ARG A 112 16.41 4.51 -7.95
N ASN A 113 16.96 5.48 -7.20
CA ASN A 113 16.88 5.52 -5.73
C ASN A 113 15.48 5.85 -5.22
N GLN A 114 14.55 6.21 -6.13
CA GLN A 114 13.18 6.54 -5.81
C GLN A 114 12.17 5.52 -6.37
N ALA A 115 12.58 4.27 -6.58
CA ALA A 115 11.72 3.22 -7.11
C ALA A 115 10.95 3.66 -8.37
N LEU A 116 11.63 4.40 -9.25
CA LEU A 116 11.10 4.83 -10.55
C LEU A 116 11.84 4.12 -11.67
N GLY A 117 11.11 3.58 -12.61
CA GLY A 117 11.64 2.94 -13.79
C GLY A 117 10.85 3.28 -15.03
N ARG A 118 11.39 2.96 -16.21
CA ARG A 118 10.71 3.13 -17.49
C ARG A 118 10.08 1.82 -17.91
N SER A 119 8.79 1.83 -18.16
CA SER A 119 8.04 0.77 -18.84
C SER A 119 7.63 1.23 -20.24
N ARG A 120 6.95 0.39 -21.02
CA ARG A 120 6.37 0.78 -22.30
C ARG A 120 5.42 1.98 -22.18
N GLY A 121 4.77 2.16 -21.03
CA GLY A 121 3.87 3.27 -20.72
C GLY A 121 4.55 4.52 -20.15
N GLY A 122 5.90 4.62 -20.21
CA GLY A 122 6.68 5.74 -19.68
C GLY A 122 7.19 5.50 -18.27
N LEU A 123 7.30 6.58 -17.49
CA LEU A 123 7.80 6.51 -16.12
C LEU A 123 6.78 5.88 -15.17
N THR A 124 7.18 4.84 -14.45
CA THR A 124 6.30 4.04 -13.60
C THR A 124 6.95 3.58 -12.30
N THR A 125 6.11 3.30 -11.33
CA THR A 125 6.43 2.60 -10.08
C THR A 125 5.53 1.37 -9.99
N LYS A 126 6.02 0.28 -9.42
CA LYS A 126 5.21 -0.91 -9.14
C LYS A 126 4.97 -1.04 -7.64
N ILE A 127 3.74 -1.38 -7.28
CA ILE A 127 3.33 -1.69 -5.92
C ILE A 127 2.99 -3.17 -5.87
N HIS A 128 3.76 -3.92 -5.11
CA HIS A 128 3.47 -5.32 -4.77
C HIS A 128 2.69 -5.31 -3.47
N MET A 129 1.64 -6.09 -3.38
CA MET A 129 0.75 -6.13 -2.23
C MET A 129 0.49 -7.56 -1.79
N LEU A 130 0.51 -7.76 -0.48
CA LEU A 130 -0.08 -8.89 0.20
C LEU A 130 -1.44 -8.46 0.75
N ALA A 131 -2.45 -9.29 0.60
CA ALA A 131 -3.78 -9.07 1.16
C ALA A 131 -4.30 -10.33 1.88
N ASP A 132 -5.23 -10.13 2.80
CA ASP A 132 -5.93 -11.18 3.53
C ASP A 132 -7.09 -11.79 2.73
N THR A 133 -7.82 -12.74 3.31
CA THR A 133 -8.96 -13.45 2.72
C THR A 133 -10.03 -12.51 2.16
N PHE A 134 -10.26 -11.36 2.78
CA PHE A 134 -11.22 -10.36 2.33
C PHE A 134 -10.65 -9.35 1.33
N GLY A 135 -9.39 -9.56 0.90
CA GLY A 135 -8.67 -8.63 0.03
C GLY A 135 -8.29 -7.32 0.71
N ARG A 136 -8.19 -7.29 2.05
CA ARG A 136 -7.68 -6.13 2.77
C ARG A 136 -6.15 -6.16 2.75
N PRO A 137 -5.49 -5.02 2.50
CA PRO A 137 -4.03 -5.00 2.38
C PRO A 137 -3.34 -5.31 3.71
N LEU A 138 -2.27 -6.13 3.67
CA LEU A 138 -1.45 -6.50 4.84
C LEU A 138 -0.03 -5.93 4.75
N ARG A 139 0.53 -5.88 3.54
CA ARG A 139 1.91 -5.42 3.31
C ARG A 139 2.06 -4.84 1.92
N PHE A 140 2.96 -3.87 1.77
CA PHE A 140 3.34 -3.30 0.48
C PHE A 140 4.85 -3.29 0.30
N ILE A 141 5.29 -3.54 -0.93
CA ILE A 141 6.66 -3.30 -1.37
C ILE A 141 6.60 -2.45 -2.64
N ILE A 142 7.34 -1.34 -2.65
CA ILE A 142 7.36 -0.41 -3.77
C ILE A 142 8.67 -0.57 -4.52
N THR A 143 8.58 -0.86 -5.81
CA THR A 143 9.74 -1.07 -6.69
C THR A 143 9.65 -0.23 -7.96
N THR A 144 10.68 -0.32 -8.79
CA THR A 144 10.64 0.23 -10.15
C THR A 144 9.60 -0.50 -10.99
N GLY A 145 8.94 0.20 -11.92
CA GLY A 145 7.82 -0.34 -12.69
C GLY A 145 8.12 -1.60 -13.51
N GLN A 146 9.37 -1.82 -13.89
CA GLN A 146 9.82 -3.00 -14.65
C GLN A 146 10.23 -4.20 -13.78
N ALA A 147 10.25 -4.06 -12.43
CA ALA A 147 10.61 -5.16 -11.55
C ALA A 147 9.66 -6.36 -11.77
N SER A 148 10.21 -7.57 -11.75
CA SER A 148 9.41 -8.79 -11.87
C SER A 148 8.60 -9.04 -10.60
N ASP A 149 7.36 -9.45 -10.73
CA ASP A 149 6.43 -9.62 -9.60
C ASP A 149 6.91 -10.68 -8.63
N ILE A 150 7.43 -11.79 -9.14
CA ILE A 150 7.91 -12.92 -8.33
C ILE A 150 9.08 -12.57 -7.41
N THR A 151 9.88 -11.56 -7.76
CA THR A 151 11.06 -11.18 -6.97
C THR A 151 10.71 -10.65 -5.58
N GLN A 152 9.48 -10.18 -5.38
CA GLN A 152 9.02 -9.63 -4.11
C GLN A 152 8.16 -10.61 -3.30
N ALA A 153 7.82 -11.76 -3.86
CA ALA A 153 6.91 -12.72 -3.22
C ALA A 153 7.42 -13.20 -1.85
N GLN A 154 8.70 -13.58 -1.75
CA GLN A 154 9.29 -14.01 -0.50
C GLN A 154 9.23 -12.92 0.57
N ALA A 155 9.58 -11.68 0.24
CA ALA A 155 9.56 -10.57 1.17
C ALA A 155 8.12 -10.19 1.61
N LEU A 156 7.12 -10.34 0.72
CA LEU A 156 5.72 -10.15 1.07
C LEU A 156 5.24 -11.21 2.07
N LEU A 157 5.63 -12.46 1.88
CA LEU A 157 5.21 -13.60 2.71
C LEU A 157 6.02 -13.75 4.00
N ALA A 158 7.15 -13.07 4.15
CA ALA A 158 8.03 -13.20 5.31
C ALA A 158 7.28 -12.93 6.63
N GLY A 159 7.28 -13.92 7.54
CA GLY A 159 6.61 -13.85 8.85
C GLY A 159 5.08 -13.89 8.77
N GLN A 160 4.50 -14.29 7.64
CA GLN A 160 3.06 -14.52 7.51
C GLN A 160 2.72 -16.00 7.71
N THR A 161 1.49 -16.24 8.16
CA THR A 161 0.89 -17.58 8.29
C THR A 161 -0.48 -17.55 7.61
N GLY A 162 -0.88 -18.67 7.01
CA GLY A 162 -2.17 -18.81 6.34
C GLY A 162 -2.33 -20.21 5.78
N ASP A 163 -3.55 -20.62 5.44
CA ASP A 163 -3.83 -21.97 4.95
C ASP A 163 -3.47 -22.10 3.46
N ALA A 164 -3.62 -21.04 2.68
CA ALA A 164 -3.25 -21.04 1.27
C ALA A 164 -2.73 -19.68 0.80
N VAL A 165 -1.84 -19.70 -0.22
CA VAL A 165 -1.34 -18.53 -0.91
C VAL A 165 -1.85 -18.52 -2.34
N LEU A 166 -2.66 -17.50 -2.68
CA LEU A 166 -3.26 -17.31 -3.98
C LEU A 166 -2.45 -16.28 -4.78
N ALA A 167 -2.02 -16.66 -5.98
CA ALA A 167 -1.32 -15.76 -6.88
C ALA A 167 -1.59 -16.12 -8.35
N ASP A 168 -1.29 -15.20 -9.26
CA ASP A 168 -1.42 -15.47 -10.68
C ASP A 168 -0.25 -16.34 -11.21
N LYS A 169 -0.37 -16.78 -12.47
CA LYS A 169 0.67 -17.61 -13.10
C LYS A 169 2.04 -16.93 -13.22
N ALA A 170 2.15 -15.60 -13.10
CA ALA A 170 3.44 -14.91 -13.10
C ALA A 170 4.30 -15.27 -11.87
N TYR A 171 3.64 -15.70 -10.80
CA TYR A 171 4.28 -16.18 -9.57
C TYR A 171 4.62 -17.68 -9.59
N ASP A 172 4.29 -18.42 -10.65
CA ASP A 172 4.57 -19.86 -10.72
C ASP A 172 6.08 -20.12 -10.85
N SER A 173 6.68 -20.55 -9.74
CA SER A 173 8.07 -21.04 -9.68
C SER A 173 8.20 -22.12 -8.60
N ASN A 174 9.16 -23.03 -8.79
CA ASN A 174 9.44 -24.09 -7.81
C ASN A 174 9.89 -23.50 -6.47
N ALA A 175 10.74 -22.46 -6.50
CA ALA A 175 11.23 -21.79 -5.29
C ALA A 175 10.09 -21.18 -4.46
N LEU A 176 9.12 -20.50 -5.09
CA LEU A 176 8.00 -19.93 -4.35
C LEU A 176 7.05 -21.02 -3.82
N ARG A 177 6.81 -22.07 -4.60
CA ARG A 177 5.99 -23.21 -4.11
C ARG A 177 6.63 -23.93 -2.94
N ALA A 178 7.97 -24.09 -2.95
CA ALA A 178 8.71 -24.66 -1.82
C ALA A 178 8.59 -23.76 -0.57
N LEU A 179 8.78 -22.46 -0.73
CA LEU A 179 8.58 -21.50 0.36
C LEU A 179 7.18 -21.58 0.96
N ILE A 180 6.14 -21.66 0.13
CA ILE A 180 4.75 -21.78 0.60
C ILE A 180 4.54 -23.11 1.33
N ALA A 181 5.13 -24.20 0.84
CA ALA A 181 5.07 -25.50 1.53
C ALA A 181 5.79 -25.47 2.90
N GLU A 182 6.93 -24.78 3.02
CA GLU A 182 7.61 -24.54 4.30
C GLU A 182 6.74 -23.76 5.29
N MET A 183 5.89 -22.84 4.79
CA MET A 183 4.87 -22.14 5.59
C MET A 183 3.72 -23.05 6.02
N LYS A 184 3.68 -24.33 5.58
CA LYS A 184 2.58 -25.27 5.75
C LYS A 184 1.27 -24.79 5.10
N ALA A 185 1.38 -24.04 4.02
CA ALA A 185 0.27 -23.50 3.25
C ALA A 185 0.15 -24.17 1.87
N GLU A 186 -1.03 -24.12 1.27
CA GLU A 186 -1.27 -24.58 -0.09
C GLU A 186 -0.91 -23.50 -1.11
N ALA A 187 -0.21 -23.86 -2.20
CA ALA A 187 0.10 -22.94 -3.30
C ALA A 187 -0.99 -22.98 -4.38
N VAL A 188 -1.96 -22.10 -4.28
CA VAL A 188 -3.07 -21.93 -5.25
C VAL A 188 -2.62 -21.00 -6.39
N ILE A 189 -1.76 -21.53 -7.26
CA ILE A 189 -1.11 -20.80 -8.35
C ILE A 189 -1.25 -21.59 -9.64
N PRO A 190 -1.85 -21.03 -10.71
CA PRO A 190 -1.91 -21.69 -12.01
C PRO A 190 -0.53 -21.91 -12.61
N SER A 191 -0.32 -23.05 -13.25
CA SER A 191 0.92 -23.34 -13.95
C SER A 191 1.14 -22.44 -15.16
N LYS A 192 2.39 -22.00 -15.40
CA LYS A 192 2.78 -21.33 -16.64
C LYS A 192 2.64 -22.26 -17.83
N LYS A 193 2.33 -21.72 -19.01
CA LYS A 193 2.19 -22.49 -20.25
C LYS A 193 3.46 -23.30 -20.63
N ASN A 194 4.63 -22.80 -20.26
CA ASN A 194 5.92 -23.43 -20.57
C ASN A 194 6.42 -24.34 -19.45
N ARG A 195 5.60 -24.63 -18.44
CA ARG A 195 5.95 -25.58 -17.38
C ARG A 195 5.89 -27.01 -17.93
N LYS A 196 6.97 -27.79 -17.73
CA LYS A 196 7.06 -29.18 -18.23
C LYS A 196 6.01 -30.09 -17.59
N ILE A 197 5.78 -29.96 -16.29
CA ILE A 197 4.79 -30.74 -15.53
C ILE A 197 3.79 -29.76 -14.96
N CYS A 198 2.54 -29.86 -15.42
CA CYS A 198 1.45 -29.05 -14.89
C CYS A 198 1.17 -29.44 -13.44
N ILE A 199 1.10 -28.47 -12.55
CA ILE A 199 0.73 -28.66 -11.14
C ILE A 199 -0.72 -28.20 -11.00
N PRO A 200 -1.63 -29.10 -10.61
CA PRO A 200 -3.01 -28.74 -10.34
C PRO A 200 -3.12 -27.76 -9.18
N HIS A 201 -4.18 -26.99 -9.12
CA HIS A 201 -4.48 -26.07 -8.03
C HIS A 201 -5.99 -26.04 -7.79
N ASP A 202 -6.43 -25.64 -6.63
CA ASP A 202 -7.85 -25.46 -6.32
C ASP A 202 -8.43 -24.28 -7.12
N ILE A 203 -9.29 -24.61 -8.10
CA ILE A 203 -9.95 -23.64 -8.97
C ILE A 203 -10.98 -22.81 -8.20
N ALA A 204 -11.63 -23.40 -7.19
CA ALA A 204 -12.64 -22.70 -6.39
C ALA A 204 -11.97 -21.65 -5.48
N ALA A 205 -10.90 -22.04 -4.78
CA ALA A 205 -10.09 -21.11 -4.00
C ALA A 205 -9.44 -20.03 -4.89
N TYR A 206 -8.93 -20.40 -6.08
CA TYR A 206 -8.32 -19.44 -7.00
C TYR A 206 -9.25 -18.28 -7.39
N LYS A 207 -10.55 -18.52 -7.49
CA LYS A 207 -11.55 -17.45 -7.78
C LYS A 207 -11.55 -16.35 -6.73
N GLN A 208 -11.18 -16.65 -5.47
CA GLN A 208 -11.10 -15.68 -4.40
C GLN A 208 -10.00 -14.63 -4.64
N ARG A 209 -9.01 -14.92 -5.49
CA ARG A 209 -7.97 -13.94 -5.89
C ARG A 209 -8.56 -12.62 -6.44
N ASN A 210 -9.78 -12.65 -6.96
CA ASN A 210 -10.50 -11.44 -7.37
C ASN A 210 -10.61 -10.38 -6.24
N GLN A 211 -10.52 -10.76 -4.96
CA GLN A 211 -10.60 -9.82 -3.84
C GLN A 211 -9.40 -8.85 -3.82
N ILE A 212 -8.18 -9.31 -4.13
CA ILE A 212 -7.01 -8.42 -4.19
C ILE A 212 -7.11 -7.45 -5.38
N GLU A 213 -7.65 -7.88 -6.53
CA GLU A 213 -7.89 -7.02 -7.69
C GLU A 213 -8.90 -5.92 -7.35
N ARG A 214 -9.99 -6.28 -6.66
CA ARG A 214 -10.99 -5.33 -6.16
C ARG A 214 -10.36 -4.35 -5.16
N CYS A 215 -9.41 -4.81 -4.32
CA CYS A 215 -8.70 -3.94 -3.41
C CYS A 215 -7.86 -2.90 -4.16
N PHE A 216 -7.10 -3.30 -5.18
CA PHE A 216 -6.37 -2.36 -6.01
C PHE A 216 -7.30 -1.33 -6.67
N ASN A 217 -8.46 -1.76 -7.15
CA ASN A 217 -9.45 -0.85 -7.71
C ASN A 217 -9.92 0.16 -6.66
N ARG A 218 -10.25 -0.27 -5.44
CA ARG A 218 -10.60 0.62 -4.32
C ARG A 218 -9.47 1.61 -3.98
N LEU A 219 -8.22 1.14 -3.94
CA LEU A 219 -7.04 1.99 -3.70
C LEU A 219 -6.85 3.03 -4.82
N LYS A 220 -7.11 2.67 -6.06
CA LYS A 220 -7.01 3.60 -7.21
C LYS A 220 -8.08 4.70 -7.21
N HIS A 221 -9.14 4.61 -6.41
CA HIS A 221 -10.03 5.74 -6.17
C HIS A 221 -9.34 6.92 -5.44
N PHE A 222 -8.22 6.68 -4.80
CA PHE A 222 -7.34 7.73 -4.29
C PHE A 222 -6.43 8.21 -5.42
N ARG A 223 -6.68 9.40 -5.94
CA ARG A 223 -6.00 9.91 -7.15
C ARG A 223 -4.48 9.94 -6.99
N ARG A 224 -3.99 10.25 -5.78
CA ARG A 224 -2.56 10.31 -5.52
C ARG A 224 -1.89 8.94 -5.37
N PHE A 225 -2.68 7.90 -5.10
CA PHE A 225 -2.26 6.51 -5.22
C PHE A 225 -2.27 6.06 -6.69
N ALA A 226 -3.32 6.38 -7.45
CA ALA A 226 -3.47 5.98 -8.85
C ALA A 226 -2.43 6.61 -9.79
N THR A 227 -1.92 7.81 -9.44
CA THR A 227 -0.85 8.50 -10.16
C THR A 227 0.15 9.02 -9.14
N ARG A 228 1.41 8.63 -9.30
CA ARG A 228 2.48 9.07 -8.40
C ARG A 228 2.97 10.46 -8.78
N TYR A 229 2.69 11.44 -7.93
CA TYR A 229 3.23 12.80 -8.02
C TYR A 229 4.44 13.01 -7.11
N ASP A 230 4.64 12.12 -6.13
CA ASP A 230 5.63 12.28 -5.08
C ASP A 230 7.04 11.95 -5.60
N ARG A 231 7.95 12.90 -5.40
CA ARG A 231 9.36 12.77 -5.80
C ARG A 231 10.10 11.73 -4.99
N ARG A 232 9.73 11.56 -3.70
CA ARG A 232 10.36 10.61 -2.77
C ARG A 232 9.47 9.40 -2.56
N THR A 233 10.07 8.21 -2.63
CA THR A 233 9.36 6.95 -2.37
C THR A 233 8.73 6.94 -0.98
N VAL A 234 9.42 7.45 0.04
CA VAL A 234 8.91 7.51 1.41
C VAL A 234 7.59 8.31 1.53
N HIS A 235 7.41 9.37 0.74
CA HIS A 235 6.15 10.12 0.72
C HIS A 235 5.04 9.34 -0.01
N PHE A 236 5.39 8.68 -1.10
CA PHE A 236 4.45 7.83 -1.83
C PHE A 236 4.02 6.62 -0.97
N SER A 237 4.96 5.99 -0.25
CA SER A 237 4.66 4.93 0.74
C SER A 237 3.72 5.44 1.84
N GLY A 238 3.97 6.63 2.39
CA GLY A 238 3.10 7.23 3.40
C GLY A 238 1.67 7.41 2.91
N PHE A 239 1.47 7.84 1.66
CA PHE A 239 0.14 7.91 1.05
C PHE A 239 -0.45 6.52 0.76
N THR A 240 0.38 5.54 0.40
CA THR A 240 -0.06 4.16 0.21
C THR A 240 -0.59 3.57 1.52
N TYR A 241 0.14 3.72 2.62
CA TYR A 241 -0.29 3.27 3.95
C TYR A 241 -1.56 4.01 4.42
N LEU A 242 -1.65 5.32 4.20
CA LEU A 242 -2.86 6.08 4.56
C LEU A 242 -4.08 5.63 3.73
N ALA A 243 -3.91 5.33 2.44
CA ALA A 243 -4.98 4.79 1.60
C ALA A 243 -5.42 3.40 2.08
N ALA A 244 -4.46 2.55 2.46
CA ALA A 244 -4.70 1.21 2.99
C ALA A 244 -5.41 1.27 4.35
N ALA A 245 -4.99 2.16 5.25
CA ALA A 245 -5.67 2.39 6.52
C ALA A 245 -7.16 2.75 6.31
N MET A 246 -7.49 3.52 5.26
CA MET A 246 -8.89 3.82 4.92
C MET A 246 -9.68 2.59 4.46
N ILE A 247 -9.04 1.53 3.95
CA ILE A 247 -9.72 0.26 3.65
C ILE A 247 -10.08 -0.46 4.95
N TRP A 248 -9.17 -0.47 5.93
CA TRP A 248 -9.37 -1.12 7.23
C TRP A 248 -10.35 -0.38 8.15
N MET A 249 -10.50 0.91 7.97
CA MET A 249 -11.43 1.74 8.78
C MET A 249 -12.87 1.79 8.23
N ARG A 250 -13.20 0.98 7.23
CA ARG A 250 -14.57 0.92 6.68
C ARG A 250 -15.52 0.08 7.49
#